data_60aef961bb7113e64140e9784d0dfa8e
#
_entry.id   60aef961bb7113e64140e9784d0dfa8e
#
_cell.length_a   1.000
_cell.length_b   1.000
_cell.length_c   1.000
_cell.angle_alpha   90.00
_cell.angle_beta   90.00
_cell.angle_gamma   90.00
#
_symmetry.space_group_name_H-M   'P 1'
#
loop_
_entity.id
_entity.type
_entity.pdbx_description
1 polymer ?
#
loop_
_entity_poly.entity_id
_entity_poly.type
_entity_poly.pdbx_seq_one_letter_code
_entity_poly.pdbx_strand_id
1 'polypeptide(L)'
;VPLVPDATGYIAPGSNTVGIHGSWFTYSDCTDLMGKNCAMVTSPTGTGFANVGGKMCTSGTTSTATGAWGAGIGLELNDGPPQQPYDTETYKVTGFCFQLSGATIPSTTIRVAFTTQENNDNAPFEAITTPGTHTVLFSDTAQGSWVTTPTVFDPTKVMLVQFQIPSSTAAPIPWDFCIDGMTAVTE
;
A
#
# COMPACT_ATOMS: atom_id res chain seq x y z
N VAL A 1 9.57 -3.81 -14.79
CA VAL A 1 8.71 -4.95 -15.19
C VAL A 1 7.26 -4.63 -14.81
N PRO A 2 6.33 -4.49 -15.78
CA PRO A 2 4.92 -4.20 -15.51
C PRO A 2 4.25 -5.31 -14.68
N LEU A 3 3.40 -4.89 -13.73
CA LEU A 3 2.56 -5.74 -12.91
C LEU A 3 1.10 -5.50 -13.28
N VAL A 4 0.56 -6.37 -14.12
CA VAL A 4 -0.78 -6.19 -14.70
C VAL A 4 -1.80 -7.08 -13.96
N PRO A 5 -2.69 -6.48 -13.14
CA PRO A 5 -3.73 -7.24 -12.47
C PRO A 5 -4.86 -7.61 -13.44
N ASP A 6 -5.54 -8.70 -13.17
CA ASP A 6 -6.79 -9.06 -13.83
C ASP A 6 -7.98 -8.18 -13.35
N ALA A 7 -9.19 -8.50 -13.81
CA ALA A 7 -10.41 -7.75 -13.45
C ALA A 7 -10.73 -7.81 -11.93
N THR A 8 -10.20 -8.78 -11.20
CA THR A 8 -10.38 -8.92 -9.75
C THR A 8 -9.27 -8.23 -8.95
N GLY A 9 -8.25 -7.67 -9.61
CA GLY A 9 -7.09 -7.09 -8.97
C GLY A 9 -6.00 -8.11 -8.64
N TYR A 10 -6.08 -9.32 -9.17
CA TYR A 10 -5.10 -10.36 -8.94
C TYR A 10 -4.01 -10.36 -10.02
N ILE A 11 -2.76 -10.41 -9.60
CA ILE A 11 -1.59 -10.62 -10.46
C ILE A 11 -1.26 -12.10 -10.45
N ALA A 12 -1.47 -12.78 -11.58
CA ALA A 12 -1.33 -14.23 -11.64
C ALA A 12 0.16 -14.67 -11.62
N PRO A 13 0.47 -15.84 -11.03
CA PRO A 13 1.79 -16.44 -11.12
C PRO A 13 2.23 -16.58 -12.58
N GLY A 14 3.49 -16.19 -12.88
CA GLY A 14 4.06 -16.27 -14.21
C GLY A 14 3.62 -15.17 -15.18
N SER A 15 2.77 -14.21 -14.76
CA SER A 15 2.36 -13.09 -15.58
C SER A 15 3.45 -12.03 -15.78
N ASN A 16 4.53 -12.10 -15.02
CA ASN A 16 5.67 -11.21 -15.08
C ASN A 16 6.99 -11.96 -14.81
N THR A 17 8.10 -11.33 -15.20
CA THR A 17 9.44 -11.96 -15.12
C THR A 17 10.11 -11.84 -13.76
N VAL A 18 9.51 -11.09 -12.83
CA VAL A 18 10.02 -10.91 -11.47
C VAL A 18 9.31 -11.80 -10.44
N GLY A 19 8.40 -12.68 -10.89
CA GLY A 19 7.75 -13.67 -10.02
C GLY A 19 6.75 -13.09 -9.02
N ILE A 20 6.40 -11.80 -9.11
CA ILE A 20 5.39 -11.20 -8.25
C ILE A 20 4.02 -11.74 -8.63
N HIS A 21 3.27 -12.20 -7.63
CA HIS A 21 1.88 -12.62 -7.76
C HIS A 21 1.15 -12.35 -6.46
N GLY A 22 -0.10 -11.91 -6.56
CA GLY A 22 -0.90 -11.59 -5.38
C GLY A 22 -2.03 -10.62 -5.70
N SER A 23 -2.80 -10.33 -4.67
CA SER A 23 -4.02 -9.53 -4.76
C SER A 23 -3.82 -8.10 -4.32
N TRP A 24 -4.48 -7.18 -5.01
CA TRP A 24 -4.78 -5.87 -4.46
C TRP A 24 -5.89 -5.99 -3.41
N PHE A 25 -5.76 -5.25 -2.34
CA PHE A 25 -6.74 -5.22 -1.24
C PHE A 25 -6.80 -3.84 -0.61
N THR A 26 -7.88 -3.55 0.10
CA THR A 26 -7.95 -2.38 0.98
C THR A 26 -7.87 -2.81 2.43
N TYR A 27 -7.44 -1.89 3.27
CA TYR A 27 -7.34 -2.09 4.70
C TYR A 27 -7.67 -0.79 5.44
N SER A 28 -8.09 -0.91 6.69
CA SER A 28 -8.40 0.24 7.53
C SER A 28 -8.32 -0.13 9.01
N ASP A 29 -8.12 0.89 9.83
CA ASP A 29 -8.16 0.79 11.29
C ASP A 29 -9.55 0.43 11.86
N CYS A 30 -10.58 0.37 11.02
CA CYS A 30 -11.89 -0.12 11.39
C CYS A 30 -11.90 -1.59 11.83
N THR A 31 -11.03 -2.41 11.27
CA THR A 31 -10.95 -3.83 11.65
C THR A 31 -10.36 -4.00 13.05
N ASP A 32 -9.46 -3.12 13.44
CA ASP A 32 -8.71 -3.21 14.71
C ASP A 32 -9.43 -2.47 15.84
N LEU A 33 -10.14 -1.39 15.52
CA LEU A 33 -10.79 -0.53 16.50
C LEU A 33 -12.24 -0.91 16.83
N MET A 34 -12.69 -2.06 16.45
CA MET A 34 -13.96 -2.73 16.78
C MET A 34 -15.05 -1.79 17.34
N GLY A 35 -15.74 -1.08 16.45
CA GLY A 35 -16.87 -0.19 16.82
C GLY A 35 -16.49 1.24 17.20
N LYS A 36 -15.23 1.63 17.10
CA LYS A 36 -14.79 3.01 17.32
C LYS A 36 -14.78 3.78 16.00
N ASN A 37 -15.87 4.49 15.71
CA ASN A 37 -15.98 5.42 14.57
C ASN A 37 -15.70 4.81 13.18
N CYS A 38 -15.92 3.50 13.02
CA CYS A 38 -15.72 2.81 11.75
C CYS A 38 -16.55 3.38 10.59
N ALA A 39 -17.66 4.04 10.88
CA ALA A 39 -18.47 4.73 9.87
C ALA A 39 -17.73 5.88 9.15
N MET A 40 -16.60 6.31 9.70
CA MET A 40 -15.76 7.36 9.11
C MET A 40 -14.70 6.83 8.14
N VAL A 41 -14.54 5.51 8.06
CA VAL A 41 -13.60 4.86 7.14
C VAL A 41 -14.41 4.01 6.17
N THR A 42 -14.46 4.43 4.92
CA THR A 42 -15.16 3.71 3.86
C THR A 42 -14.15 3.10 2.90
N SER A 43 -14.17 1.81 2.79
CA SER A 43 -13.53 1.12 1.68
C SER A 43 -14.44 1.11 0.47
N PRO A 44 -13.92 1.06 -0.74
CA PRO A 44 -14.71 0.76 -1.91
C PRO A 44 -15.46 -0.57 -1.72
N THR A 45 -16.64 -0.65 -2.26
CA THR A 45 -17.63 -1.69 -2.01
C THR A 45 -17.15 -3.11 -2.34
N GLY A 46 -17.49 -4.06 -1.49
CA GLY A 46 -17.51 -5.50 -1.76
C GLY A 46 -16.14 -6.18 -1.72
N THR A 47 -15.23 -5.88 -2.63
CA THR A 47 -13.87 -6.44 -2.69
C THR A 47 -12.82 -5.55 -2.03
N GLY A 48 -13.26 -4.42 -1.48
CA GLY A 48 -12.36 -3.48 -0.82
C GLY A 48 -11.68 -2.48 -1.77
N PHE A 49 -11.63 -2.71 -3.04
CA PHE A 49 -11.17 -1.74 -4.05
C PHE A 49 -11.99 -1.89 -5.34
N ALA A 50 -11.96 -0.88 -6.20
CA ALA A 50 -12.54 -0.95 -7.53
C ALA A 50 -11.44 -0.97 -8.59
N ASN A 51 -11.47 -1.98 -9.46
CA ASN A 51 -10.71 -1.94 -10.70
C ASN A 51 -11.51 -1.14 -11.74
N VAL A 52 -11.08 0.09 -12.00
CA VAL A 52 -11.72 0.99 -12.96
C VAL A 52 -10.83 1.18 -14.16
N GLY A 53 -11.09 0.43 -15.21
CA GLY A 53 -10.29 0.52 -16.43
C GLY A 53 -8.82 0.16 -16.27
N GLY A 54 -8.50 -0.79 -15.40
CA GLY A 54 -7.13 -1.23 -15.09
C GLY A 54 -6.46 -0.46 -13.96
N LYS A 55 -7.17 0.52 -13.35
CA LYS A 55 -6.68 1.29 -12.21
C LYS A 55 -7.24 0.73 -10.91
N MET A 56 -6.39 0.61 -9.91
CA MET A 56 -6.79 0.17 -8.56
C MET A 56 -7.18 1.39 -7.74
N CYS A 57 -8.48 1.62 -7.56
CA CYS A 57 -9.04 2.82 -6.94
C CYS A 57 -9.58 2.55 -5.54
N THR A 58 -9.42 3.53 -4.65
CA THR A 58 -9.99 3.52 -3.30
C THR A 58 -10.46 4.92 -2.92
N SER A 59 -11.55 4.99 -2.15
CA SER A 59 -12.05 6.25 -1.61
C SER A 59 -12.54 6.07 -0.18
N GLY A 60 -12.55 7.15 0.59
CA GLY A 60 -13.03 7.12 1.96
C GLY A 60 -12.65 8.34 2.77
N THR A 61 -12.73 8.18 4.08
CA THR A 61 -12.36 9.24 5.05
C THR A 61 -11.78 8.56 6.30
N THR A 62 -10.62 9.04 6.77
CA THR A 62 -9.98 8.48 7.96
C THR A 62 -10.77 8.76 9.24
N SER A 63 -10.57 7.93 10.26
CA SER A 63 -11.08 8.16 11.61
C SER A 63 -10.27 9.24 12.33
N THR A 64 -10.92 9.95 13.28
CA THR A 64 -10.26 10.85 14.24
C THR A 64 -10.12 10.22 15.62
N ALA A 65 -10.47 8.95 15.77
CA ALA A 65 -10.39 8.26 17.06
C ALA A 65 -8.94 8.17 17.54
N THR A 66 -8.76 8.28 18.85
CA THR A 66 -7.43 8.05 19.48
C THR A 66 -6.97 6.63 19.20
N GLY A 67 -5.77 6.49 18.68
CA GLY A 67 -5.19 5.21 18.27
C GLY A 67 -5.55 4.78 16.85
N ALA A 68 -6.34 5.58 16.10
CA ALA A 68 -6.54 5.34 14.68
C ALA A 68 -5.23 5.55 13.91
N TRP A 69 -4.88 4.60 13.06
CA TRP A 69 -3.63 4.65 12.28
C TRP A 69 -3.86 4.94 10.79
N GLY A 70 -5.06 4.75 10.31
CA GLY A 70 -5.44 5.13 8.96
C GLY A 70 -6.08 4.02 8.13
N ALA A 71 -5.99 4.19 6.83
CA ALA A 71 -6.54 3.29 5.84
C ALA A 71 -5.71 3.33 4.57
N GLY A 72 -5.95 2.42 3.63
CA GLY A 72 -5.25 2.43 2.37
C GLY A 72 -5.58 1.27 1.45
N ILE A 73 -4.77 1.17 0.42
CA ILE A 73 -4.78 0.07 -0.54
C ILE A 73 -3.39 -0.57 -0.53
N GLY A 74 -3.32 -1.87 -0.72
CA GLY A 74 -2.07 -2.63 -0.76
C GLY A 74 -2.04 -3.65 -1.87
N LEU A 75 -0.85 -4.11 -2.19
CA LEU A 75 -0.58 -5.21 -3.11
C LEU A 75 0.27 -6.26 -2.40
N GLU A 76 -0.21 -7.48 -2.36
CA GLU A 76 0.57 -8.66 -1.95
C GLU A 76 1.59 -9.00 -3.04
N LEU A 77 2.82 -9.36 -2.63
CA LEU A 77 3.90 -9.65 -3.59
C LEU A 77 4.12 -11.15 -3.82
N ASN A 78 3.70 -11.99 -2.86
CA ASN A 78 3.81 -13.44 -2.96
C ASN A 78 2.64 -14.07 -2.20
N ASP A 79 1.50 -14.14 -2.89
CA ASP A 79 0.27 -14.69 -2.36
C ASP A 79 0.35 -16.23 -2.35
N GLY A 80 -0.11 -16.80 -1.27
CA GLY A 80 -0.25 -18.24 -1.10
C GLY A 80 -0.90 -18.53 0.26
N PRO A 81 -1.56 -19.68 0.45
CA PRO A 81 -2.04 -20.08 1.77
C PRO A 81 -0.98 -20.91 2.54
N PRO A 82 -0.27 -20.34 3.53
CA PRO A 82 -0.25 -18.92 3.96
C PRO A 82 0.58 -18.02 3.03
N GLN A 83 0.33 -16.71 3.05
CA GLN A 83 1.14 -15.70 2.37
C GLN A 83 2.63 -15.88 2.72
N GLN A 84 3.48 -15.79 1.72
CA GLN A 84 4.92 -15.99 1.85
C GLN A 84 5.67 -14.68 1.61
N PRO A 85 6.84 -14.50 2.22
CA PRO A 85 7.73 -13.40 1.85
C PRO A 85 8.14 -13.48 0.37
N TYR A 86 8.28 -12.32 -0.24
CA TYR A 86 8.86 -12.15 -1.55
C TYR A 86 10.32 -11.70 -1.42
N ASP A 87 11.22 -12.48 -2.02
CA ASP A 87 12.65 -12.18 -2.04
C ASP A 87 12.98 -11.25 -3.21
N THR A 88 13.14 -9.96 -2.91
CA THR A 88 13.43 -8.96 -3.93
C THR A 88 14.85 -9.06 -4.47
N GLU A 89 15.80 -9.61 -3.72
CA GLU A 89 17.20 -9.78 -4.15
C GLU A 89 17.33 -10.83 -5.25
N THR A 90 16.58 -11.93 -5.14
CA THR A 90 16.55 -12.98 -6.17
C THR A 90 16.16 -12.43 -7.54
N TYR A 91 15.23 -11.47 -7.59
CA TYR A 91 14.75 -10.88 -8.84
C TYR A 91 15.33 -9.49 -9.11
N LYS A 92 16.26 -9.01 -8.28
CA LYS A 92 16.89 -7.69 -8.36
C LYS A 92 15.88 -6.53 -8.38
N VAL A 93 14.77 -6.69 -7.68
CA VAL A 93 13.77 -5.63 -7.53
C VAL A 93 14.27 -4.66 -6.46
N THR A 94 14.36 -3.39 -6.82
CA THR A 94 14.88 -2.31 -5.96
C THR A 94 13.80 -1.33 -5.51
N GLY A 95 12.58 -1.45 -6.04
CA GLY A 95 11.46 -0.58 -5.73
C GLY A 95 10.32 -0.71 -6.74
N PHE A 96 9.45 0.28 -6.73
CA PHE A 96 8.27 0.29 -7.61
C PHE A 96 8.03 1.67 -8.21
N CYS A 97 7.57 1.66 -9.48
CA CYS A 97 7.07 2.83 -10.18
C CYS A 97 5.56 2.68 -10.39
N PHE A 98 4.81 3.77 -10.27
CA PHE A 98 3.35 3.78 -10.44
C PHE A 98 2.86 5.19 -10.79
N GLN A 99 1.65 5.26 -11.31
CA GLN A 99 0.92 6.50 -11.53
C GLN A 99 -0.11 6.69 -10.41
N LEU A 100 -0.01 7.80 -9.68
CA LEU A 100 -1.02 8.24 -8.71
C LEU A 100 -1.96 9.24 -9.38
N SER A 101 -3.26 8.96 -9.35
CA SER A 101 -4.30 9.83 -9.90
C SER A 101 -5.54 9.81 -8.99
N GLY A 102 -6.47 10.75 -9.18
CA GLY A 102 -7.74 10.76 -8.45
C GLY A 102 -8.33 12.14 -8.26
N ALA A 103 -9.57 12.19 -7.80
CA ALA A 103 -10.31 13.43 -7.56
C ALA A 103 -9.89 14.11 -6.25
N THR A 104 -9.46 13.33 -5.27
CA THR A 104 -9.04 13.83 -3.94
C THR A 104 -7.80 13.11 -3.48
N ILE A 105 -6.63 13.66 -3.82
CA ILE A 105 -5.37 13.24 -3.22
C ILE A 105 -5.32 13.89 -1.83
N PRO A 106 -5.09 13.11 -0.76
CA PRO A 106 -5.04 13.68 0.58
C PRO A 106 -4.06 14.85 0.68
N SER A 107 -4.49 15.95 1.29
CA SER A 107 -3.65 17.13 1.50
C SER A 107 -2.47 16.89 2.45
N THR A 108 -2.49 15.76 3.16
CA THR A 108 -1.43 15.36 4.08
C THR A 108 -0.33 14.60 3.35
N THR A 109 -0.44 13.29 3.32
CA THR A 109 0.52 12.43 2.58
C THR A 109 -0.14 11.09 2.29
N ILE A 110 0.28 10.44 1.20
CA ILE A 110 0.15 9.00 1.05
C ILE A 110 1.52 8.41 1.39
N ARG A 111 1.57 7.51 2.35
CA ARG A 111 2.78 6.76 2.68
C ARG A 111 2.86 5.54 1.80
N VAL A 112 3.89 5.48 0.97
CA VAL A 112 4.22 4.27 0.21
C VAL A 112 5.17 3.45 1.04
N ALA A 113 4.70 2.36 1.61
CA ALA A 113 5.42 1.56 2.58
C ALA A 113 5.71 0.15 2.05
N PHE A 114 6.85 -0.40 2.44
CA PHE A 114 7.23 -1.77 2.15
C PHE A 114 7.25 -2.56 3.46
N THR A 115 6.27 -3.45 3.62
CA THR A 115 6.14 -4.21 4.85
C THR A 115 6.89 -5.54 4.78
N THR A 116 7.48 -5.92 5.86
CA THR A 116 7.95 -7.28 6.11
C THR A 116 7.15 -7.88 7.26
N GLN A 117 7.30 -9.17 7.51
CA GLN A 117 6.63 -9.82 8.63
C GLN A 117 7.04 -9.22 9.99
N GLU A 118 8.29 -8.75 10.10
CA GLU A 118 8.86 -8.21 11.33
C GLU A 118 8.56 -6.73 11.55
N ASN A 119 8.23 -5.98 10.49
CA ASN A 119 8.06 -4.52 10.59
C ASN A 119 6.67 -4.01 10.18
N ASN A 120 5.66 -4.87 10.15
CA ASN A 120 4.33 -4.54 9.65
C ASN A 120 3.74 -3.25 10.25
N ASP A 121 3.93 -3.03 11.55
CA ASP A 121 3.42 -1.84 12.25
C ASP A 121 4.29 -0.58 12.07
N ASN A 122 5.54 -0.76 11.65
CA ASN A 122 6.55 0.30 11.55
C ASN A 122 7.34 0.20 10.24
N ALA A 123 6.67 -0.16 9.17
CA ALA A 123 7.30 -0.30 7.86
C ALA A 123 7.96 1.00 7.41
N PRO A 124 9.14 0.94 6.79
CA PRO A 124 9.74 2.11 6.17
C PRO A 124 8.87 2.59 5.01
N PHE A 125 8.76 3.89 4.84
CA PHE A 125 7.93 4.51 3.82
C PHE A 125 8.56 5.76 3.21
N GLU A 126 8.09 6.11 2.02
CA GLU A 126 8.24 7.43 1.41
C GLU A 126 6.89 8.14 1.41
N ALA A 127 6.91 9.46 1.66
CA ALA A 127 5.70 10.29 1.73
C ALA A 127 5.45 10.99 0.39
N ILE A 128 4.31 10.72 -0.24
CA ILE A 128 3.90 11.32 -1.51
C ILE A 128 2.75 12.28 -1.27
N THR A 129 2.85 13.48 -1.85
CA THR A 129 1.87 14.57 -1.67
C THR A 129 1.22 15.06 -2.95
N THR A 130 1.66 14.58 -4.11
CA THR A 130 1.20 15.07 -5.42
C THR A 130 0.75 13.93 -6.32
N PRO A 131 -0.25 14.17 -7.17
CA PRO A 131 -0.54 13.23 -8.26
C PRO A 131 0.62 13.17 -9.26
N GLY A 132 0.66 12.12 -10.06
CA GLY A 132 1.67 11.93 -11.11
C GLY A 132 2.36 10.58 -11.05
N THR A 133 3.40 10.44 -11.84
CA THR A 133 4.24 9.24 -11.84
C THR A 133 5.28 9.36 -10.72
N HIS A 134 5.37 8.31 -9.92
CA HIS A 134 6.33 8.19 -8.82
C HIS A 134 7.15 6.92 -8.97
N THR A 135 8.41 7.02 -8.59
CA THR A 135 9.28 5.86 -8.39
C THR A 135 9.75 5.90 -6.95
N VAL A 136 9.46 4.87 -6.19
CA VAL A 136 9.86 4.73 -4.79
C VAL A 136 10.79 3.53 -4.69
N LEU A 137 12.04 3.78 -4.37
CA LEU A 137 13.03 2.74 -4.12
C LEU A 137 13.03 2.36 -2.64
N PHE A 138 13.45 1.14 -2.33
CA PHE A 138 13.60 0.72 -0.93
C PHE A 138 14.59 1.60 -0.18
N SER A 139 15.64 2.07 -0.88
CA SER A 139 16.65 3.00 -0.34
C SER A 139 16.12 4.39 0.01
N ASP A 140 14.99 4.80 -0.58
CA ASP A 140 14.40 6.12 -0.38
C ASP A 140 13.46 6.16 0.82
N THR A 141 13.18 4.98 1.40
CA THR A 141 12.25 4.85 2.51
C THR A 141 12.93 4.90 3.87
N ALA A 142 12.22 5.43 4.85
CA ALA A 142 12.67 5.46 6.24
C ALA A 142 11.50 5.17 7.18
N GLN A 143 11.81 4.60 8.35
CA GLN A 143 10.83 4.47 9.41
C GLN A 143 10.49 5.83 10.00
N GLY A 144 9.26 6.00 10.46
CA GLY A 144 8.83 7.25 11.05
C GLY A 144 9.60 7.59 12.33
N SER A 145 9.75 8.89 12.61
CA SER A 145 10.50 9.38 13.79
C SER A 145 9.90 8.95 15.14
N TRP A 146 8.69 8.41 15.14
CA TRP A 146 8.04 7.84 16.34
C TRP A 146 8.52 6.41 16.67
N VAL A 147 9.26 5.76 15.77
CA VAL A 147 9.78 4.40 15.97
C VAL A 147 11.00 4.49 16.89
N THR A 148 10.83 4.04 18.12
CA THR A 148 11.90 4.11 19.14
C THR A 148 12.94 3.00 19.00
N THR A 149 12.56 1.90 18.38
CA THR A 149 13.46 0.76 18.10
C THR A 149 13.34 0.40 16.63
N PRO A 150 14.12 1.05 15.75
CA PRO A 150 14.10 0.77 14.34
C PRO A 150 14.49 -0.68 14.04
N THR A 151 13.75 -1.29 13.09
CA THR A 151 14.11 -2.58 12.52
C THR A 151 14.84 -2.38 11.20
N VAL A 152 15.81 -3.22 10.92
CA VAL A 152 16.47 -3.22 9.60
C VAL A 152 15.49 -3.76 8.57
N PHE A 153 15.32 -3.04 7.47
CA PHE A 153 14.55 -3.55 6.34
C PHE A 153 15.29 -4.73 5.70
N ASP A 154 14.60 -5.86 5.60
CA ASP A 154 15.13 -7.09 4.98
C ASP A 154 14.48 -7.27 3.60
N PRO A 155 15.20 -6.99 2.50
CA PRO A 155 14.66 -7.09 1.15
C PRO A 155 14.32 -8.53 0.73
N THR A 156 14.79 -9.55 1.46
CA THR A 156 14.43 -10.95 1.19
C THR A 156 13.09 -11.35 1.80
N LYS A 157 12.44 -10.45 2.54
CA LYS A 157 11.22 -10.75 3.31
C LYS A 157 10.08 -9.76 3.07
N VAL A 158 10.02 -9.13 1.93
CA VAL A 158 8.97 -8.15 1.64
C VAL A 158 7.63 -8.86 1.42
N MET A 159 6.61 -8.42 2.14
CA MET A 159 5.26 -9.00 2.06
C MET A 159 4.35 -8.18 1.16
N LEU A 160 4.33 -6.86 1.37
CA LEU A 160 3.36 -5.96 0.78
C LEU A 160 4.00 -4.65 0.30
N VAL A 161 3.39 -4.07 -0.72
CA VAL A 161 3.47 -2.63 -1.00
C VAL A 161 2.17 -2.00 -0.52
N GLN A 162 2.26 -0.99 0.33
CA GLN A 162 1.09 -0.30 0.90
C GLN A 162 1.06 1.18 0.54
N PHE A 163 -0.12 1.70 0.26
CA PHE A 163 -0.41 3.12 0.03
C PHE A 163 -1.34 3.58 1.15
N GLN A 164 -0.76 4.04 2.26
CA GLN A 164 -1.47 4.37 3.48
C GLN A 164 -1.81 5.86 3.56
N ILE A 165 -3.05 6.17 3.90
CA ILE A 165 -3.47 7.50 4.35
C ILE A 165 -3.46 7.46 5.89
N PRO A 166 -2.50 8.15 6.54
CA PRO A 166 -2.46 8.18 8.00
C PRO A 166 -3.63 8.98 8.57
N SER A 167 -4.18 8.51 9.68
CA SER A 167 -5.21 9.23 10.43
C SER A 167 -4.66 10.49 11.09
N SER A 168 -5.56 11.42 11.38
CA SER A 168 -5.29 12.63 12.18
C SER A 168 -6.37 12.77 13.24
N THR A 169 -5.97 13.06 14.47
CA THR A 169 -6.90 13.36 15.55
C THR A 169 -7.54 14.75 15.43
N ALA A 170 -6.97 15.63 14.59
CA ALA A 170 -7.47 17.00 14.40
C ALA A 170 -8.68 17.05 13.46
N ALA A 171 -8.68 16.28 12.38
CA ALA A 171 -9.79 16.25 11.42
C ALA A 171 -9.74 14.95 10.59
N PRO A 172 -10.90 14.49 10.10
CA PRO A 172 -10.95 13.40 9.13
C PRO A 172 -10.24 13.82 7.84
N ILE A 173 -9.53 12.88 7.23
CA ILE A 173 -8.81 13.09 5.97
C ILE A 173 -9.56 12.33 4.87
N PRO A 174 -10.26 13.04 3.95
CA PRO A 174 -10.89 12.41 2.81
C PRO A 174 -9.86 12.00 1.77
N TRP A 175 -10.12 10.90 1.05
CA TRP A 175 -9.35 10.49 -0.11
C TRP A 175 -10.25 9.91 -1.20
N ASP A 176 -9.80 10.03 -2.44
CA ASP A 176 -10.34 9.39 -3.62
C ASP A 176 -9.21 9.33 -4.65
N PHE A 177 -8.49 8.20 -4.69
CA PHE A 177 -7.35 8.05 -5.58
C PHE A 177 -7.26 6.66 -6.21
N CYS A 178 -6.51 6.58 -7.27
CA CYS A 178 -6.20 5.36 -7.99
C CYS A 178 -4.69 5.18 -8.16
N ILE A 179 -4.25 3.94 -8.11
CA ILE A 179 -2.92 3.51 -8.51
C ILE A 179 -3.04 2.80 -9.86
N ASP A 180 -2.19 3.18 -10.81
CA ASP A 180 -2.16 2.66 -12.16
C ASP A 180 -0.73 2.39 -12.60
N GLY A 181 -0.56 1.52 -13.60
CA GLY A 181 0.74 1.29 -14.23
C GLY A 181 1.83 0.77 -13.28
N MET A 182 1.45 0.00 -12.26
CA MET A 182 2.41 -0.54 -11.29
C MET A 182 3.50 -1.34 -12.00
N THR A 183 4.75 -1.01 -11.71
CA THR A 183 5.94 -1.59 -12.36
C THR A 183 7.01 -1.85 -11.33
N ALA A 184 7.52 -3.07 -11.26
CA ALA A 184 8.70 -3.36 -10.46
C ALA A 184 9.96 -2.78 -11.13
N VAL A 185 10.73 -2.01 -10.38
CA VAL A 185 12.02 -1.45 -10.79
C VAL A 185 13.10 -2.50 -10.53
N THR A 186 13.93 -2.79 -11.51
CA THR A 186 15.02 -3.77 -11.40
C THR A 186 16.36 -3.13 -11.77
N GLU A 187 17.44 -3.64 -11.18
CA GLU A 187 18.81 -3.31 -11.57
C GLU A 187 19.17 -3.79 -12.99
#